data_09b5e3fbccc7dc1ffaf0ae7f5c167572
#
_entry.id   09b5e3fbccc7dc1ffaf0ae7f5c167572
#
_cell.length_a   1.000
_cell.length_b   1.000
_cell.length_c   1.000
_cell.angle_alpha   90.00
_cell.angle_beta   90.00
_cell.angle_gamma   90.00
#
_symmetry.space_group_name_H-M   'P 1'
#
loop_
_entity.id
_entity.type
_entity.pdbx_description
1 polymer ?
#
loop_
_entity_poly.entity_id
_entity_poly.type
_entity_poly.pdbx_seq_one_letter_code
_entity_poly.pdbx_strand_id
1 'polypeptide(L)'
;MEFPFEIDLDEFLDETADRTKLWKYKLHSVLVHSGDTHNGLYFAFIKPDRNDRWLKFNDRFVTPVTDREVLEGSYGGGPLNCAVSRTPWDRAKAMKGLTNARMLVYIRETAIDEVLAPLTRGDIPPHLSESVLSR
;
A
#
# COMPACT_ATOMS: atom_id res chain seq x y z
N MET A 1 2.00 13.70 -0.97
CA MET A 1 2.86 13.47 0.21
C MET A 1 3.78 12.31 -0.09
N GLU A 2 5.06 12.55 -0.11
CA GLU A 2 6.06 11.51 -0.33
C GLU A 2 6.29 10.72 0.95
N PHE A 3 6.56 9.43 0.81
CA PHE A 3 6.84 8.52 1.92
C PHE A 3 7.92 7.52 1.51
N PRO A 4 8.81 7.11 2.43
CA PRO A 4 9.85 6.14 2.13
C PRO A 4 9.32 4.70 2.19
N PHE A 5 9.99 3.77 1.50
CA PHE A 5 9.75 2.33 1.64
C PHE A 5 10.26 1.76 2.96
N GLU A 6 11.28 2.40 3.54
CA GLU A 6 11.86 1.99 4.82
C GLU A 6 11.97 3.21 5.73
N ILE A 7 11.68 3.01 7.00
CA ILE A 7 11.88 4.02 8.05
C ILE A 7 12.69 3.41 9.19
N ASP A 8 13.62 4.21 9.70
CA ASP A 8 14.37 3.89 10.89
C ASP A 8 13.93 4.85 12.00
N LEU A 9 13.36 4.31 13.06
CA LEU A 9 12.87 5.09 14.19
C LEU A 9 13.88 5.20 15.34
N ASP A 10 15.10 4.69 15.17
CA ASP A 10 16.12 4.67 16.22
C ASP A 10 16.45 6.09 16.73
N GLU A 11 16.52 7.06 15.83
CA GLU A 11 16.79 8.46 16.16
C GLU A 11 15.66 9.18 16.92
N PHE A 12 14.44 8.61 16.88
CA PHE A 12 13.25 9.18 17.52
C PHE A 12 12.91 8.52 18.85
N LEU A 13 13.72 7.57 19.30
CA LEU A 13 13.49 6.85 20.54
C LEU A 13 13.79 7.71 21.76
N ASP A 14 12.97 7.54 22.79
CA ASP A 14 13.24 8.09 24.11
C ASP A 14 14.52 7.46 24.71
N GLU A 15 15.16 8.17 25.63
CA GLU A 15 16.35 7.72 26.35
C GLU A 15 16.14 6.40 27.11
N THR A 16 14.89 6.10 27.47
CA THR A 16 14.49 4.87 28.20
C THR A 16 14.20 3.69 27.28
N ALA A 17 14.20 3.90 25.94
CA ALA A 17 13.87 2.85 24.98
C ALA A 17 14.98 1.77 24.91
N ASP A 18 14.54 0.55 24.62
CA ASP A 18 15.46 -0.58 24.43
C ASP A 18 16.19 -0.46 23.08
N ARG A 19 17.42 0.04 23.13
CA ARG A 19 18.29 0.22 21.94
C ARG A 19 18.98 -1.07 21.49
N THR A 20 18.74 -2.19 22.16
CA THR A 20 19.23 -3.50 21.72
C THR A 20 18.40 -4.08 20.58
N LYS A 21 17.22 -3.53 20.34
CA LYS A 21 16.30 -3.95 19.28
C LYS A 21 16.45 -3.05 18.04
N LEU A 22 16.27 -3.64 16.87
CA LEU A 22 16.18 -2.89 15.62
C LEU A 22 14.82 -2.20 15.52
N TRP A 23 14.82 -0.90 15.25
CA TRP A 23 13.64 -0.07 15.08
C TRP A 23 13.41 0.30 13.60
N LYS A 24 13.80 -0.60 12.71
CA LYS A 24 13.60 -0.48 11.28
C LYS A 24 12.27 -1.10 10.87
N TYR A 25 11.57 -0.38 10.01
CA TYR A 25 10.26 -0.76 9.49
C TYR A 25 10.26 -0.68 7.98
N LYS A 26 9.58 -1.64 7.34
CA LYS A 26 9.39 -1.69 5.89
C LYS A 26 7.93 -1.45 5.54
N LEU A 27 7.69 -0.68 4.48
CA LEU A 27 6.36 -0.41 3.99
C LEU A 27 5.73 -1.72 3.47
N HIS A 28 4.58 -2.05 4.02
CA HIS A 28 3.81 -3.24 3.66
C HIS A 28 2.61 -2.90 2.79
N SER A 29 1.87 -1.86 3.14
CA SER A 29 0.69 -1.49 2.39
C SER A 29 0.42 0.00 2.41
N VAL A 30 -0.27 0.45 1.37
CA VAL A 30 -0.68 1.83 1.17
C VAL A 30 -2.16 1.84 0.82
N LEU A 31 -2.98 2.46 1.64
CA LEU A 31 -4.38 2.74 1.30
C LEU A 31 -4.44 4.08 0.57
N VAL A 32 -5.01 4.06 -0.61
CA VAL A 32 -5.05 5.21 -1.51
C VAL A 32 -6.49 5.62 -1.75
N HIS A 33 -6.71 6.91 -1.73
CA HIS A 33 -7.97 7.53 -2.15
C HIS A 33 -7.77 8.26 -3.47
N SER A 34 -8.62 8.02 -4.43
CA SER A 34 -8.65 8.68 -5.73
C SER A 34 -9.97 9.40 -5.91
N GLY A 35 -9.91 10.68 -6.27
CA GLY A 35 -11.10 11.51 -6.48
C GLY A 35 -11.26 12.61 -5.43
N ASP A 36 -12.43 13.22 -5.42
CA ASP A 36 -12.80 14.28 -4.48
C ASP A 36 -13.50 13.72 -3.22
N THR A 37 -13.92 14.60 -2.33
CA THR A 37 -14.59 14.24 -1.07
C THR A 37 -15.99 13.65 -1.27
N HIS A 38 -16.61 13.82 -2.44
CA HIS A 38 -17.97 13.39 -2.71
C HIS A 38 -18.03 12.14 -3.60
N ASN A 39 -17.06 11.95 -4.50
CA ASN A 39 -17.00 10.87 -5.48
C ASN A 39 -15.63 10.19 -5.51
N GLY A 40 -15.13 9.79 -4.36
CA GLY A 40 -13.85 9.10 -4.25
C GLY A 40 -13.97 7.59 -4.30
N LEU A 41 -12.90 6.96 -4.77
CA LEU A 41 -12.70 5.51 -4.74
C LEU A 41 -11.47 5.20 -3.90
N TYR A 42 -11.54 4.11 -3.15
CA TYR A 42 -10.40 3.57 -2.41
C TYR A 42 -9.85 2.34 -3.11
N PHE A 43 -8.54 2.23 -3.11
CA PHE A 43 -7.83 1.02 -3.49
C PHE A 43 -6.56 0.89 -2.63
N ALA A 44 -5.95 -0.29 -2.64
CA ALA A 44 -4.77 -0.54 -1.83
C ALA A 44 -3.64 -1.14 -2.66
N PHE A 45 -2.42 -0.74 -2.35
CA PHE A 45 -1.21 -1.46 -2.74
C PHE A 45 -0.74 -2.28 -1.54
N ILE A 46 -0.49 -3.56 -1.73
CA ILE A 46 -0.11 -4.47 -0.65
C ILE A 46 1.01 -5.41 -1.12
N LYS A 47 1.97 -5.67 -0.25
CA LYS A 47 2.90 -6.78 -0.36
C LYS A 47 2.39 -7.95 0.47
N PRO A 48 1.67 -8.91 -0.11
CA PRO A 48 1.00 -9.96 0.68
C PRO A 48 1.95 -11.00 1.26
N ASP A 49 3.15 -11.10 0.72
CA ASP A 49 4.16 -12.06 1.14
C ASP A 49 5.56 -11.44 1.26
N ARG A 50 6.56 -12.27 1.59
CA ARG A 50 7.97 -11.85 1.75
C ARG A 50 8.72 -11.63 0.43
N ASN A 51 8.08 -11.87 -0.71
CA ASN A 51 8.73 -11.83 -2.03
C ASN A 51 8.89 -10.41 -2.61
N ASP A 52 8.61 -9.38 -1.85
CA ASP A 52 8.69 -7.96 -2.26
C ASP A 52 7.88 -7.60 -3.50
N ARG A 53 6.85 -8.37 -3.81
CA ARG A 53 5.95 -8.08 -4.93
C ARG A 53 4.75 -7.25 -4.48
N TRP A 54 4.57 -6.12 -5.12
CA TRP A 54 3.41 -5.28 -4.94
C TRP A 54 2.23 -5.76 -5.77
N LEU A 55 1.06 -5.82 -5.13
CA LEU A 55 -0.22 -6.04 -5.78
C LEU A 55 -1.13 -4.84 -5.52
N LYS A 56 -1.86 -4.44 -6.54
CA LYS A 56 -2.93 -3.44 -6.44
C LYS A 56 -4.27 -4.16 -6.28
N PHE A 57 -4.95 -3.85 -5.18
CA PHE A 57 -6.29 -4.35 -4.87
C PHE A 57 -7.29 -3.23 -5.15
N ASN A 58 -8.06 -3.38 -6.19
CA ASN A 58 -9.08 -2.42 -6.58
C ASN A 58 -10.40 -3.15 -6.84
N ASP A 59 -11.29 -3.10 -5.85
CA ASP A 59 -12.53 -3.87 -5.82
C ASP A 59 -12.24 -5.37 -6.04
N ARG A 60 -12.81 -5.99 -7.06
CA ARG A 60 -12.58 -7.39 -7.43
C ARG A 60 -11.30 -7.65 -8.24
N PHE A 61 -10.61 -6.62 -8.62
CA PHE A 61 -9.41 -6.74 -9.44
C PHE A 61 -8.15 -6.70 -8.59
N VAL A 62 -7.29 -7.70 -8.77
CA VAL A 62 -5.96 -7.77 -8.16
C VAL A 62 -4.93 -7.84 -9.28
N THR A 63 -4.05 -6.86 -9.36
CA THR A 63 -3.06 -6.74 -10.42
C THR A 63 -1.67 -6.51 -9.87
N PRO A 64 -0.63 -7.16 -10.44
CA PRO A 64 0.75 -6.87 -10.07
C PRO A 64 1.14 -5.46 -10.52
N VAL A 65 1.93 -4.77 -9.71
CA VAL A 65 2.42 -3.42 -9.98
C VAL A 65 3.90 -3.31 -9.58
N THR A 66 4.57 -2.30 -10.10
CA THR A 66 5.96 -2.00 -9.77
C THR A 66 6.07 -1.05 -8.57
N ASP A 67 7.24 -0.99 -7.95
CA ASP A 67 7.55 -0.01 -6.88
C ASP A 67 7.27 1.43 -7.34
N ARG A 68 7.61 1.73 -8.58
CA ARG A 68 7.38 3.04 -9.18
C ARG A 68 5.89 3.39 -9.26
N GLU A 69 5.06 2.43 -9.67
CA GLU A 69 3.61 2.63 -9.75
C GLU A 69 2.99 2.86 -8.37
N VAL A 70 3.51 2.21 -7.33
CA VAL A 70 3.07 2.45 -5.94
C VAL A 70 3.38 3.88 -5.51
N LEU A 71 4.58 4.36 -5.76
CA LEU A 71 4.98 5.72 -5.40
C LEU A 71 4.23 6.77 -6.22
N GLU A 72 4.25 6.67 -7.54
CA GLU A 72 3.59 7.62 -8.44
C GLU A 72 2.06 7.62 -8.28
N GLY A 73 1.48 6.47 -8.00
CA GLY A 73 0.04 6.31 -7.78
C GLY A 73 -0.45 6.80 -6.41
N SER A 74 0.46 7.12 -5.50
CA SER A 74 0.13 7.40 -4.10
C SER A 74 0.51 8.81 -3.63
N TYR A 75 1.40 9.50 -4.34
CA TYR A 75 1.96 10.76 -3.85
C TYR A 75 1.01 11.95 -3.93
N GLY A 76 0.05 11.95 -4.81
CA GLY A 76 -0.77 13.12 -5.07
C GLY A 76 0.09 14.28 -5.63
N GLY A 77 -0.52 15.34 -6.07
CA GLY A 77 0.23 16.52 -6.47
C GLY A 77 0.45 16.63 -7.97
N GLY A 78 -0.61 16.41 -8.74
CA GLY A 78 -0.69 17.04 -10.04
C GLY A 78 -0.79 18.57 -9.84
N PRO A 79 -0.27 19.39 -10.74
CA PRO A 79 -0.40 20.84 -10.63
C PRO A 79 -1.88 21.20 -10.52
N LEU A 80 -2.24 22.00 -9.52
CA LEU A 80 -3.58 22.55 -9.29
C LEU A 80 -4.13 23.36 -10.47
N ASN A 81 -3.36 23.52 -11.52
CA ASN A 81 -3.70 24.27 -12.74
C ASN A 81 -4.23 23.40 -13.87
N CYS A 82 -4.82 22.26 -13.61
CA CYS A 82 -5.59 21.53 -14.62
C CYS A 82 -6.99 22.11 -14.81
N ALA A 83 -7.08 23.43 -14.94
CA ALA A 83 -8.23 24.05 -15.55
C ALA A 83 -8.22 23.69 -17.05
N VAL A 84 -9.21 22.92 -17.47
CA VAL A 84 -9.56 22.64 -18.87
C VAL A 84 -8.57 21.71 -19.61
N SER A 85 -8.61 20.48 -19.25
CA SER A 85 -8.06 19.42 -20.07
C SER A 85 -9.07 18.95 -21.12
N ARG A 86 -8.75 19.13 -22.39
CA ARG A 86 -9.64 18.86 -23.53
C ARG A 86 -9.53 17.44 -24.07
N THR A 87 -8.56 16.64 -23.63
CA THR A 87 -8.33 15.29 -24.14
C THR A 87 -8.53 14.23 -23.04
N PRO A 88 -8.94 12.99 -23.41
CA PRO A 88 -9.02 11.88 -22.45
C PRO A 88 -7.69 11.58 -21.75
N TRP A 89 -6.57 11.84 -22.41
CA TRP A 89 -5.22 11.67 -21.89
C TRP A 89 -4.92 12.67 -20.78
N ASP A 90 -5.31 13.90 -20.95
CA ASP A 90 -5.15 14.96 -19.95
C ASP A 90 -6.03 14.70 -18.72
N ARG A 91 -7.25 14.13 -18.91
CA ARG A 91 -8.12 13.72 -17.82
C ARG A 91 -7.48 12.62 -16.96
N ALA A 92 -6.85 11.63 -17.58
CA ALA A 92 -6.13 10.59 -16.87
C ALA A 92 -4.96 11.15 -16.05
N LYS A 93 -4.27 12.17 -16.58
CA LYS A 93 -3.18 12.88 -15.90
C LYS A 93 -3.68 13.78 -14.77
N ALA A 94 -4.82 14.44 -14.96
CA ALA A 94 -5.48 15.24 -13.93
C ALA A 94 -6.02 14.37 -12.78
N MET A 95 -6.55 13.18 -13.08
CA MET A 95 -7.01 12.24 -12.06
C MET A 95 -5.85 11.70 -11.20
N LYS A 96 -4.64 11.57 -11.75
CA LYS A 96 -3.46 11.23 -10.95
C LYS A 96 -3.14 12.25 -9.87
N GLY A 97 -3.43 13.54 -10.12
CA GLY A 97 -3.23 14.61 -9.12
C GLY A 97 -4.20 14.56 -7.94
N LEU A 98 -5.34 13.87 -8.09
CA LEU A 98 -6.34 13.69 -7.04
C LEU A 98 -6.16 12.39 -6.25
N THR A 99 -5.11 11.63 -6.54
CA THR A 99 -4.85 10.33 -5.93
C THR A 99 -3.82 10.49 -4.80
N ASN A 100 -4.24 10.22 -3.58
CA ASN A 100 -3.41 10.42 -2.39
C ASN A 100 -3.41 9.21 -1.48
N ALA A 101 -2.24 8.88 -0.95
CA ALA A 101 -2.13 7.96 0.17
C ALA A 101 -2.88 8.52 1.39
N ARG A 102 -3.70 7.69 2.01
CA ARG A 102 -4.47 8.01 3.22
C ARG A 102 -3.96 7.29 4.44
N MET A 103 -3.44 6.09 4.25
CA MET A 103 -2.89 5.27 5.32
C MET A 103 -1.66 4.54 4.81
N LEU A 104 -0.61 4.53 5.60
CA LEU A 104 0.61 3.78 5.36
C LEU A 104 0.76 2.74 6.48
N VAL A 105 1.01 1.50 6.10
CA VAL A 105 1.24 0.42 7.05
C VAL A 105 2.67 -0.08 6.89
N TYR A 106 3.42 0.02 7.96
CA TYR A 106 4.79 -0.47 8.04
C TYR A 106 4.86 -1.66 8.99
N ILE A 107 5.63 -2.66 8.62
CA ILE A 107 5.91 -3.81 9.47
C ILE A 107 7.35 -3.70 9.96
N ARG A 108 7.57 -3.94 11.26
CA ARG A 108 8.91 -4.00 11.84
C ARG A 108 9.71 -5.09 11.12
N GLU A 109 10.93 -4.77 10.69
CA GLU A 109 11.77 -5.69 9.91
C GLU A 109 11.95 -7.04 10.60
N THR A 110 12.17 -7.04 11.92
CA THR A 110 12.34 -8.27 12.71
C THR A 110 11.05 -9.10 12.86
N ALA A 111 9.89 -8.54 12.58
CA ALA A 111 8.60 -9.22 12.68
C ALA A 111 8.05 -9.69 11.33
N ILE A 112 8.70 -9.35 10.21
CA ILE A 112 8.20 -9.66 8.86
C ILE A 112 8.02 -11.17 8.66
N ASP A 113 8.97 -11.97 9.10
CA ASP A 113 8.93 -13.43 8.93
C ASP A 113 7.78 -14.08 9.70
N GLU A 114 7.39 -13.53 10.83
CA GLU A 114 6.25 -13.98 11.62
C GLU A 114 4.93 -13.47 11.04
N VAL A 115 4.85 -12.17 10.75
CA VAL A 115 3.62 -11.52 10.26
C VAL A 115 3.23 -11.99 8.87
N LEU A 116 4.21 -12.17 7.98
CA LEU A 116 4.01 -12.65 6.61
C LEU A 116 4.41 -14.12 6.44
N ALA A 117 4.27 -14.92 7.48
CA ALA A 117 4.51 -16.37 7.42
C ALA A 117 3.63 -17.00 6.34
N PRO A 118 4.16 -17.99 5.57
CA PRO A 118 3.36 -18.69 4.58
C PRO A 118 2.15 -19.37 5.21
N LEU A 119 0.99 -19.23 4.57
CA LEU A 119 -0.23 -19.91 4.99
C LEU A 119 -0.12 -21.40 4.69
N THR A 120 -0.51 -22.23 5.66
CA THR A 120 -0.67 -23.67 5.51
C THR A 120 -2.14 -24.03 5.36
N ARG A 121 -2.44 -25.23 4.86
CA ARG A 121 -3.83 -25.70 4.77
C ARG A 121 -4.55 -25.72 6.11
N GLY A 122 -3.81 -25.93 7.21
CA GLY A 122 -4.36 -25.91 8.57
C GLY A 122 -4.79 -24.52 9.06
N ASP A 123 -4.26 -23.47 8.47
CA ASP A 123 -4.59 -22.07 8.81
C ASP A 123 -5.91 -21.61 8.16
N ILE A 124 -6.39 -22.35 7.15
CA ILE A 124 -7.63 -22.02 6.44
C ILE A 124 -8.80 -22.75 7.13
N PRO A 125 -9.79 -22.03 7.65
CA PRO A 125 -10.97 -22.64 8.23
C PRO A 125 -11.67 -23.60 7.25
N PRO A 126 -12.16 -24.78 7.68
CA PRO A 126 -12.75 -25.78 6.79
C PRO A 126 -13.87 -25.25 5.89
N HIS A 127 -14.73 -24.40 6.42
CA HIS A 127 -15.86 -23.82 5.67
C HIS A 127 -15.41 -22.90 4.52
N LEU A 128 -14.23 -22.32 4.60
CA LEU A 128 -13.66 -21.50 3.53
C LEU A 128 -12.90 -22.35 2.51
N SER A 129 -12.26 -23.42 2.95
CA SER A 129 -11.53 -24.31 2.04
C SER A 129 -12.46 -25.03 1.06
N GLU A 130 -13.63 -25.45 1.51
CA GLU A 130 -14.66 -26.06 0.65
C GLU A 130 -15.23 -25.04 -0.37
N SER A 131 -15.42 -23.81 0.05
CA SER A 131 -15.93 -22.73 -0.81
C SER A 131 -14.96 -22.35 -1.94
N VAL A 132 -13.67 -22.44 -1.72
CA VAL A 132 -12.65 -22.11 -2.74
C VAL A 132 -12.45 -23.26 -3.73
N LEU A 133 -12.56 -24.51 -3.27
CA LEU A 133 -12.40 -25.70 -4.12
C LEU A 133 -13.63 -25.97 -5.00
N SER A 134 -14.80 -25.42 -4.66
CA SER A 134 -16.05 -25.57 -5.41
C SER A 134 -16.23 -24.51 -6.52
N ARG A 135 -15.28 -23.63 -6.69
CA ARG A 135 -15.22 -22.63 -7.75
C ARG A 135 -14.13 -22.97 -8.76
#